data_2ab193f4cb1067b78d570a09ff04b030
#
_entry.id   2ab193f4cb1067b78d570a09ff04b030
#
_cell.length_a   1.000
_cell.length_b   1.000
_cell.length_c   1.000
_cell.angle_alpha   90.00
_cell.angle_beta   90.00
_cell.angle_gamma   90.00
#
_symmetry.space_group_name_H-M   'P 1'
#
loop_
_entity.id
_entity.type
_entity.pdbx_description
1 polymer ?
#
loop_
_entity_poly.entity_id
_entity_poly.type
_entity_poly.pdbx_seq_one_letter_code
_entity_poly.pdbx_strand_id
1 'polypeptide(L)'
;MSRSLPLVVVIPGIGGSELADDSGTIVYGADLGTLLVDLRRDPSVLDPNNKLRPVRLIGPCSLICWQFITGYDGLLSGITKGLGLSPGHVVTAGEELVDPDATVVAFPYDFRRSVEHIANDLNRVVQAWAQGRRVVLVAHSMGGLVAAWWWAFLSEGIDVDQIITLGTPFRGAAKALNVLVNGMRIGPFDVPQAVTDTVRTWDSVFDLLPHYQVVDGNTRCRYPYELPSGITSAVAGFAGKARKAYQENQRLHKALVNKVAESGRNPFTVYYSQGHPTLGCASIGAHSNQLVVAKGNPRAIDASWDGGDGTVPMFSTIPDVVERDVSRWRRLAGKHQGLVEEKSVFEHVSEYSRTRLPAAARGGGYEASAYLQLDLDDVVLSGVETEFRLRVVDKAGNALDPENVGGNVGGHRFVAERSDDGWWLAQLPRLEEGVHSLMLSATGVPNVDRLVLKTRVGAAS
;
A
#
# COMPACT_ATOMS: atom_id res chain seq x y z
N MET A 1 25.64 19.16 -23.05
CA MET A 1 24.54 18.30 -23.49
C MET A 1 23.47 18.33 -22.42
N SER A 2 22.31 18.90 -22.71
CA SER A 2 21.14 18.85 -21.81
C SER A 2 20.80 17.36 -21.63
N ARG A 3 20.90 16.84 -20.39
CA ARG A 3 20.54 15.45 -20.11
C ARG A 3 19.02 15.35 -20.20
N SER A 4 18.50 14.48 -21.06
CA SER A 4 17.07 14.20 -21.12
C SER A 4 16.58 13.67 -19.77
N LEU A 5 15.40 14.11 -19.33
CA LEU A 5 14.75 13.59 -18.15
C LEU A 5 14.47 12.08 -18.33
N PRO A 6 14.50 11.28 -17.25
CA PRO A 6 14.13 9.88 -17.33
C PRO A 6 12.64 9.75 -17.63
N LEU A 7 12.22 8.60 -18.13
CA LEU A 7 10.83 8.20 -18.09
C LEU A 7 10.47 7.80 -16.66
N VAL A 8 9.48 8.46 -16.06
CA VAL A 8 8.96 8.14 -14.74
C VAL A 8 7.65 7.38 -14.90
N VAL A 9 7.57 6.14 -14.42
CA VAL A 9 6.34 5.32 -14.47
C VAL A 9 5.76 5.20 -13.06
N VAL A 10 4.52 5.63 -12.89
CA VAL A 10 3.78 5.54 -11.63
C VAL A 10 2.88 4.31 -11.64
N ILE A 11 3.10 3.39 -10.69
CA ILE A 11 2.44 2.10 -10.58
C ILE A 11 1.61 2.06 -9.30
N PRO A 12 0.28 1.95 -9.39
CA PRO A 12 -0.59 1.99 -8.22
C PRO A 12 -0.55 0.68 -7.42
N GLY A 13 -1.20 0.67 -6.25
CA GLY A 13 -1.49 -0.54 -5.49
C GLY A 13 -2.71 -1.31 -6.03
N ILE A 14 -3.06 -2.40 -5.34
CA ILE A 14 -4.27 -3.16 -5.64
C ILE A 14 -5.51 -2.25 -5.56
N GLY A 15 -6.39 -2.36 -6.55
CA GLY A 15 -7.57 -1.51 -6.65
C GLY A 15 -7.28 -0.05 -7.02
N GLY A 16 -6.03 0.31 -7.34
CA GLY A 16 -5.61 1.69 -7.66
C GLY A 16 -5.87 2.12 -9.11
N SER A 17 -6.58 1.33 -9.88
CA SER A 17 -6.96 1.61 -11.27
C SER A 17 -8.47 1.61 -11.44
N GLU A 18 -9.02 2.50 -12.23
CA GLU A 18 -10.39 2.37 -12.71
C GLU A 18 -10.45 1.26 -13.76
N LEU A 19 -11.53 0.46 -13.71
CA LEU A 19 -11.79 -0.60 -14.69
C LEU A 19 -13.07 -0.30 -15.44
N ALA A 20 -13.02 -0.46 -16.77
CA ALA A 20 -14.17 -0.34 -17.66
C ALA A 20 -14.46 -1.67 -18.34
N ASP A 21 -15.72 -1.88 -18.70
CA ASP A 21 -16.16 -2.97 -19.56
C ASP A 21 -15.88 -2.70 -21.06
N ASP A 22 -16.25 -3.63 -21.92
CA ASP A 22 -16.07 -3.52 -23.38
C ASP A 22 -16.87 -2.36 -23.99
N SER A 23 -17.93 -1.86 -23.32
CA SER A 23 -18.70 -0.68 -23.76
C SER A 23 -17.99 0.65 -23.41
N GLY A 24 -16.98 0.62 -22.56
CA GLY A 24 -16.32 1.79 -22.00
C GLY A 24 -16.95 2.31 -20.72
N THR A 25 -17.97 1.62 -20.20
CA THR A 25 -18.59 1.98 -18.92
C THR A 25 -17.64 1.65 -17.77
N ILE A 26 -17.37 2.63 -16.90
CA ILE A 26 -16.56 2.41 -15.71
C ILE A 26 -17.37 1.57 -14.72
N VAL A 27 -16.90 0.37 -14.45
CA VAL A 27 -17.52 -0.59 -13.52
C VAL A 27 -16.84 -0.63 -12.16
N TYR A 28 -15.68 0.02 -12.05
CA TYR A 28 -14.93 0.13 -10.80
C TYR A 28 -14.14 1.45 -10.76
N GLY A 29 -14.28 2.20 -9.68
CA GLY A 29 -13.47 3.40 -9.39
C GLY A 29 -14.12 4.74 -9.71
N ALA A 30 -15.30 4.78 -10.34
CA ALA A 30 -15.95 6.03 -10.77
C ALA A 30 -16.33 6.95 -9.59
N ASP A 31 -17.00 6.43 -8.58
CA ASP A 31 -17.28 7.07 -7.30
C ASP A 31 -17.70 6.04 -6.23
N LEU A 32 -17.74 6.50 -4.98
CA LEU A 32 -18.01 5.62 -3.83
C LEU A 32 -19.45 5.17 -3.69
N GLY A 33 -20.38 6.06 -3.99
CA GLY A 33 -21.81 5.79 -3.83
C GLY A 33 -22.28 4.73 -4.80
N THR A 34 -21.94 4.92 -6.06
CA THR A 34 -22.25 3.99 -7.15
C THR A 34 -21.54 2.66 -6.99
N LEU A 35 -20.25 2.63 -6.71
CA LEU A 35 -19.49 1.39 -6.59
C LEU A 35 -20.07 0.43 -5.55
N LEU A 36 -20.40 0.91 -4.35
CA LEU A 36 -20.96 0.04 -3.31
C LEU A 36 -22.38 -0.42 -3.62
N VAL A 37 -23.17 0.39 -4.33
CA VAL A 37 -24.53 0.03 -4.77
C VAL A 37 -24.44 -0.99 -5.89
N ASP A 38 -23.58 -0.79 -6.87
CA ASP A 38 -23.45 -1.68 -8.04
C ASP A 38 -22.82 -3.01 -7.66
N LEU A 39 -21.79 -3.02 -6.81
CA LEU A 39 -21.22 -4.27 -6.27
C LEU A 39 -22.19 -5.03 -5.35
N ARG A 40 -23.14 -4.35 -4.70
CA ARG A 40 -24.21 -5.04 -3.97
C ARG A 40 -25.24 -5.66 -4.89
N ARG A 41 -25.49 -5.06 -6.07
CA ARG A 41 -26.44 -5.57 -7.07
C ARG A 41 -25.85 -6.71 -7.88
N ASP A 42 -24.61 -6.54 -8.35
CA ASP A 42 -23.92 -7.54 -9.14
C ASP A 42 -22.42 -7.57 -8.82
N PRO A 43 -22.01 -8.28 -7.78
CA PRO A 43 -20.58 -8.43 -7.45
C PRO A 43 -19.81 -9.21 -8.51
N SER A 44 -20.50 -9.97 -9.38
CA SER A 44 -19.84 -10.77 -10.41
C SER A 44 -19.19 -9.93 -11.50
N VAL A 45 -19.51 -8.65 -11.61
CA VAL A 45 -18.87 -7.73 -12.55
C VAL A 45 -17.34 -7.70 -12.39
N LEU A 46 -16.84 -7.90 -11.15
CA LEU A 46 -15.41 -7.98 -10.84
C LEU A 46 -14.86 -9.41 -10.88
N ASP A 47 -15.59 -10.40 -11.40
CA ASP A 47 -15.04 -11.74 -11.64
C ASP A 47 -13.84 -11.64 -12.61
N PRO A 48 -12.69 -12.30 -12.32
CA PRO A 48 -11.52 -12.26 -13.20
C PRO A 48 -11.75 -12.79 -14.61
N ASN A 49 -12.81 -13.58 -14.82
CA ASN A 49 -13.19 -14.06 -16.16
C ASN A 49 -13.86 -12.97 -17.01
N ASN A 50 -14.37 -11.91 -16.40
CA ASN A 50 -14.91 -10.78 -17.14
C ASN A 50 -13.78 -9.94 -17.72
N LYS A 51 -13.88 -9.64 -19.01
CA LYS A 51 -12.95 -8.75 -19.69
C LYS A 51 -13.19 -7.34 -19.22
N LEU A 52 -12.32 -6.85 -18.37
CA LEU A 52 -12.27 -5.45 -17.97
C LEU A 52 -10.93 -4.86 -18.41
N ARG A 53 -10.94 -3.61 -18.85
CA ARG A 53 -9.75 -2.89 -19.21
C ARG A 53 -9.44 -1.82 -18.17
N PRO A 54 -8.18 -1.68 -17.75
CA PRO A 54 -7.77 -0.55 -16.93
C PRO A 54 -7.81 0.73 -17.77
N VAL A 55 -8.31 1.82 -17.18
CA VAL A 55 -8.53 3.09 -17.90
C VAL A 55 -7.57 4.16 -17.41
N ARG A 56 -7.57 4.43 -16.11
CA ARG A 56 -6.71 5.43 -15.47
C ARG A 56 -6.46 5.07 -14.02
N LEU A 57 -5.52 5.76 -13.38
CA LEU A 57 -5.38 5.67 -11.94
C LEU A 57 -6.58 6.32 -11.26
N ILE A 58 -7.00 5.78 -10.14
CA ILE A 58 -8.14 6.32 -9.43
C ILE A 58 -7.83 7.70 -8.88
N GLY A 59 -8.82 8.58 -9.00
CA GLY A 59 -8.82 9.92 -8.44
C GLY A 59 -9.03 9.93 -6.93
N PRO A 60 -9.06 11.12 -6.31
CA PRO A 60 -9.22 11.26 -4.88
C PRO A 60 -10.57 10.69 -4.41
N CYS A 61 -10.53 10.07 -3.23
CA CYS A 61 -11.72 9.60 -2.51
C CYS A 61 -12.42 8.36 -3.05
N SER A 62 -11.69 7.38 -3.55
CA SER A 62 -12.23 6.06 -3.88
C SER A 62 -12.10 5.07 -2.72
N LEU A 63 -13.16 4.30 -2.46
CA LEU A 63 -13.13 3.19 -1.50
C LEU A 63 -12.78 1.91 -2.24
N ILE A 64 -11.75 1.21 -1.79
CA ILE A 64 -11.26 0.02 -2.47
C ILE A 64 -11.21 -1.15 -1.53
N CYS A 65 -11.63 -2.28 -2.07
CA CYS A 65 -11.64 -3.64 -1.54
C CYS A 65 -11.55 -3.79 0.00
N TRP A 66 -10.69 -3.09 0.67
CA TRP A 66 -10.53 -3.05 2.13
C TRP A 66 -9.84 -1.79 2.66
N GLN A 67 -9.67 -0.78 1.80
CA GLN A 67 -8.98 0.45 2.16
C GLN A 67 -9.60 1.65 1.47
N PHE A 68 -9.50 2.78 2.14
CA PHE A 68 -9.73 4.08 1.54
C PHE A 68 -8.47 4.51 0.79
N ILE A 69 -8.58 4.96 -0.47
CA ILE A 69 -7.47 5.50 -1.25
C ILE A 69 -7.69 6.99 -1.46
N THR A 70 -6.67 7.78 -1.14
CA THR A 70 -6.63 9.22 -1.39
C THR A 70 -6.50 9.56 -2.87
N GLY A 71 -6.25 8.55 -3.72
CA GLY A 71 -6.00 8.70 -5.16
C GLY A 71 -4.54 8.95 -5.48
N TYR A 72 -4.24 9.00 -6.77
CA TYR A 72 -2.86 9.19 -7.26
C TYR A 72 -2.61 10.56 -7.87
N ASP A 73 -3.62 11.44 -7.92
CA ASP A 73 -3.50 12.78 -8.50
C ASP A 73 -2.45 13.62 -7.77
N GLY A 74 -2.38 13.50 -6.44
CA GLY A 74 -1.38 14.15 -5.60
C GLY A 74 0.04 13.70 -5.98
N LEU A 75 0.26 12.39 -6.12
CA LEU A 75 1.55 11.82 -6.52
C LEU A 75 1.97 12.28 -7.91
N LEU A 76 1.08 12.16 -8.90
CA LEU A 76 1.34 12.58 -10.29
C LEU A 76 1.64 14.08 -10.36
N SER A 77 0.80 14.91 -9.73
CA SER A 77 0.99 16.36 -9.68
C SER A 77 2.28 16.75 -8.95
N GLY A 78 2.59 16.09 -7.81
CA GLY A 78 3.80 16.35 -7.04
C GLY A 78 5.08 16.05 -7.84
N ILE A 79 5.13 14.89 -8.51
CA ILE A 79 6.24 14.49 -9.38
C ILE A 79 6.38 15.48 -10.55
N THR A 80 5.28 15.78 -11.22
CA THR A 80 5.27 16.68 -12.40
C THR A 80 5.78 18.07 -12.05
N LYS A 81 5.25 18.67 -10.98
CA LYS A 81 5.72 19.97 -10.47
C LYS A 81 7.19 19.93 -10.04
N GLY A 82 7.59 18.88 -9.35
CA GLY A 82 8.97 18.70 -8.92
C GLY A 82 9.95 18.61 -10.08
N LEU A 83 9.56 18.01 -11.18
CA LEU A 83 10.34 17.97 -12.42
C LEU A 83 10.30 19.28 -13.22
N GLY A 84 9.44 20.22 -12.84
CA GLY A 84 9.25 21.49 -13.56
C GLY A 84 8.50 21.32 -14.88
N LEU A 85 7.62 20.31 -14.94
CA LEU A 85 6.83 19.97 -16.11
C LEU A 85 5.41 20.54 -16.02
N SER A 86 4.77 20.77 -17.17
CA SER A 86 3.33 21.06 -17.25
C SER A 86 2.51 19.75 -17.14
N PRO A 87 1.20 19.83 -16.79
CA PRO A 87 0.34 18.66 -16.73
C PRO A 87 0.27 17.83 -18.03
N GLY A 88 0.46 18.45 -19.19
CA GLY A 88 0.46 17.76 -20.49
C GLY A 88 1.62 16.78 -20.71
N HIS A 89 2.62 16.74 -19.83
CA HIS A 89 3.68 15.73 -19.84
C HIS A 89 3.32 14.45 -19.05
N VAL A 90 2.12 14.37 -18.49
CA VAL A 90 1.58 13.19 -17.84
C VAL A 90 0.63 12.51 -18.82
N VAL A 91 0.89 11.25 -19.10
CA VAL A 91 0.04 10.42 -19.95
C VAL A 91 -0.38 9.16 -19.21
N THR A 92 -1.49 8.57 -19.63
CA THR A 92 -1.95 7.28 -19.13
C THR A 92 -1.55 6.20 -20.10
N ALA A 93 -0.90 5.15 -19.61
CA ALA A 93 -0.59 3.99 -20.44
C ALA A 93 -1.88 3.30 -20.92
N GLY A 94 -1.90 2.89 -22.18
CA GLY A 94 -3.10 2.34 -22.84
C GLY A 94 -3.76 3.30 -23.82
N GLU A 95 -3.35 4.56 -23.86
CA GLU A 95 -3.67 5.46 -24.98
C GLU A 95 -2.94 4.97 -26.24
N GLU A 96 -3.62 5.08 -27.38
CA GLU A 96 -3.16 4.45 -28.66
C GLU A 96 -1.85 5.02 -29.21
N LEU A 97 -1.49 6.23 -28.80
CA LEU A 97 -0.29 6.91 -29.30
C LEU A 97 0.74 7.12 -28.20
N VAL A 98 1.94 6.58 -28.41
CA VAL A 98 3.11 6.88 -27.57
C VAL A 98 3.57 8.30 -27.85
N ASP A 99 3.43 9.18 -26.86
CA ASP A 99 3.96 10.54 -26.92
C ASP A 99 5.45 10.52 -26.54
N PRO A 100 6.38 10.80 -27.44
CA PRO A 100 7.80 10.81 -27.15
C PRO A 100 8.22 11.88 -26.14
N ASP A 101 7.41 12.94 -25.99
CA ASP A 101 7.68 14.02 -25.05
C ASP A 101 7.11 13.75 -23.66
N ALA A 102 6.30 12.72 -23.50
CA ALA A 102 5.79 12.32 -22.20
C ALA A 102 6.92 11.90 -21.27
N THR A 103 6.96 12.49 -20.09
CA THR A 103 7.98 12.22 -19.09
C THR A 103 7.44 11.41 -17.93
N VAL A 104 6.15 11.55 -17.60
CA VAL A 104 5.48 10.81 -16.53
C VAL A 104 4.37 9.95 -17.13
N VAL A 105 4.44 8.65 -16.90
CA VAL A 105 3.45 7.68 -17.37
C VAL A 105 2.72 7.10 -16.17
N ALA A 106 1.41 7.30 -16.11
CA ALA A 106 0.53 6.59 -15.20
C ALA A 106 0.23 5.19 -15.78
N PHE A 107 0.51 4.15 -15.01
CA PHE A 107 0.30 2.75 -15.44
C PHE A 107 -0.90 2.13 -14.70
N PRO A 108 -2.13 2.29 -15.20
CA PRO A 108 -3.27 1.54 -14.71
C PRO A 108 -3.18 0.08 -15.16
N TYR A 109 -3.63 -0.85 -14.31
CA TYR A 109 -3.62 -2.27 -14.60
C TYR A 109 -4.81 -3.01 -13.99
N ASP A 110 -5.12 -4.18 -14.53
CA ASP A 110 -6.15 -5.06 -13.96
C ASP A 110 -5.61 -5.75 -12.69
N PHE A 111 -5.90 -5.14 -11.57
CA PHE A 111 -5.41 -5.57 -10.25
C PHE A 111 -5.97 -6.93 -9.76
N ARG A 112 -6.90 -7.55 -10.48
CA ARG A 112 -7.42 -8.89 -10.19
C ARG A 112 -6.46 -9.99 -10.63
N ARG A 113 -5.57 -9.68 -11.55
CA ARG A 113 -4.58 -10.59 -12.12
C ARG A 113 -3.36 -10.78 -11.21
N SER A 114 -2.59 -11.83 -11.47
CA SER A 114 -1.34 -12.06 -10.74
C SER A 114 -0.30 -10.97 -11.02
N VAL A 115 0.61 -10.79 -10.05
CA VAL A 115 1.75 -9.86 -10.16
C VAL A 115 2.57 -10.16 -11.42
N GLU A 116 2.81 -11.44 -11.75
CA GLU A 116 3.50 -11.84 -12.98
C GLU A 116 2.79 -11.35 -14.24
N HIS A 117 1.45 -11.53 -14.30
CA HIS A 117 0.67 -11.08 -15.46
C HIS A 117 0.77 -9.57 -15.64
N ILE A 118 0.58 -8.81 -14.56
CA ILE A 118 0.66 -7.35 -14.57
C ILE A 118 2.07 -6.87 -14.93
N ALA A 119 3.11 -7.56 -14.49
CA ALA A 119 4.50 -7.24 -14.84
C ALA A 119 4.78 -7.40 -16.35
N ASN A 120 4.13 -8.37 -17.01
CA ASN A 120 4.19 -8.49 -18.48
C ASN A 120 3.50 -7.33 -19.19
N ASP A 121 2.38 -6.81 -18.63
CA ASP A 121 1.73 -5.60 -19.14
C ASP A 121 2.63 -4.37 -18.96
N LEU A 122 3.25 -4.23 -17.78
CA LEU A 122 4.23 -3.18 -17.52
C LEU A 122 5.40 -3.25 -18.52
N ASN A 123 5.87 -4.46 -18.85
CA ASN A 123 6.96 -4.62 -19.82
C ASN A 123 6.60 -4.03 -21.17
N ARG A 124 5.37 -4.29 -21.68
CA ARG A 124 4.92 -3.71 -22.96
C ARG A 124 4.91 -2.20 -22.92
N VAL A 125 4.44 -1.61 -21.79
CA VAL A 125 4.43 -0.16 -21.61
C VAL A 125 5.85 0.40 -21.55
N VAL A 126 6.73 -0.16 -20.73
CA VAL A 126 8.10 0.35 -20.61
C VAL A 126 8.86 0.23 -21.92
N GLN A 127 8.74 -0.89 -22.63
CA GLN A 127 9.39 -1.08 -23.93
C GLN A 127 8.93 -0.03 -24.96
N ALA A 128 7.64 0.30 -24.98
CA ALA A 128 7.10 1.29 -25.91
C ALA A 128 7.51 2.71 -25.54
N TRP A 129 7.50 3.07 -24.26
CA TRP A 129 7.65 4.45 -23.79
C TRP A 129 9.09 4.85 -23.44
N ALA A 130 9.97 3.89 -23.09
CA ALA A 130 11.34 4.24 -22.68
C ALA A 130 12.16 4.85 -23.82
N GLN A 131 12.07 4.30 -25.02
CA GLN A 131 12.76 4.82 -26.22
C GLN A 131 14.24 5.16 -25.96
N GLY A 132 14.94 4.29 -25.23
CA GLY A 132 16.34 4.47 -24.84
C GLY A 132 16.59 5.46 -23.70
N ARG A 133 15.56 6.05 -23.12
CA ARG A 133 15.68 6.86 -21.91
C ARG A 133 15.89 5.99 -20.69
N ARG A 134 16.49 6.57 -19.66
CA ARG A 134 16.53 5.96 -18.32
C ARG A 134 15.11 5.84 -17.76
N VAL A 135 14.86 4.82 -16.96
CA VAL A 135 13.54 4.54 -16.37
C VAL A 135 13.61 4.67 -14.86
N VAL A 136 12.69 5.41 -14.29
CA VAL A 136 12.42 5.49 -12.85
C VAL A 136 11.02 4.96 -12.60
N LEU A 137 10.89 3.94 -11.75
CA LEU A 137 9.59 3.42 -11.33
C LEU A 137 9.24 3.97 -9.95
N VAL A 138 8.03 4.48 -9.79
CA VAL A 138 7.45 4.91 -8.51
C VAL A 138 6.24 4.04 -8.25
N ALA A 139 6.34 3.14 -7.30
CA ALA A 139 5.41 2.04 -7.15
C ALA A 139 4.84 1.96 -5.72
N HIS A 140 3.52 2.03 -5.60
CA HIS A 140 2.82 1.96 -4.33
C HIS A 140 2.29 0.54 -4.06
N SER A 141 2.46 0.05 -2.82
CA SER A 141 1.83 -1.18 -2.35
C SER A 141 2.13 -2.38 -3.28
N MET A 142 1.11 -3.09 -3.76
CA MET A 142 1.24 -4.20 -4.72
C MET A 142 1.99 -3.80 -5.99
N GLY A 143 1.90 -2.54 -6.43
CA GLY A 143 2.64 -2.04 -7.58
C GLY A 143 4.15 -2.20 -7.44
N GLY A 144 4.68 -2.18 -6.22
CA GLY A 144 6.09 -2.45 -5.97
C GLY A 144 6.49 -3.90 -6.21
N LEU A 145 5.58 -4.86 -5.99
CA LEU A 145 5.79 -6.27 -6.38
C LEU A 145 5.81 -6.41 -7.90
N VAL A 146 4.92 -5.69 -8.59
CA VAL A 146 4.90 -5.64 -10.07
C VAL A 146 6.21 -5.07 -10.61
N ALA A 147 6.69 -3.95 -10.07
CA ALA A 147 7.95 -3.34 -10.45
C ALA A 147 9.15 -4.26 -10.18
N ALA A 148 9.15 -4.93 -9.03
CA ALA A 148 10.21 -5.87 -8.65
C ALA A 148 10.24 -7.10 -9.57
N TRP A 149 9.07 -7.69 -9.86
CA TRP A 149 8.94 -8.81 -10.78
C TRP A 149 9.41 -8.43 -12.19
N TRP A 150 8.92 -7.29 -12.69
CA TRP A 150 9.35 -6.78 -13.99
C TRP A 150 10.86 -6.59 -14.04
N TRP A 151 11.46 -5.95 -13.03
CA TRP A 151 12.90 -5.73 -13.00
C TRP A 151 13.67 -7.04 -12.95
N ALA A 152 13.23 -8.00 -12.12
CA ALA A 152 13.90 -9.28 -11.96
C ALA A 152 13.95 -10.10 -13.27
N PHE A 153 12.87 -10.11 -14.04
CA PHE A 153 12.68 -11.09 -15.10
C PHE A 153 12.53 -10.50 -16.51
N LEU A 154 12.15 -9.23 -16.65
CA LEU A 154 11.69 -8.67 -17.93
C LEU A 154 12.44 -7.40 -18.38
N SER A 155 13.26 -6.80 -17.54
CA SER A 155 13.88 -5.50 -17.81
C SER A 155 15.17 -5.55 -18.64
N GLU A 156 15.42 -6.65 -19.35
CA GLU A 156 16.60 -6.77 -20.21
C GLU A 156 16.62 -5.66 -21.28
N GLY A 157 17.77 -5.03 -21.47
CA GLY A 157 17.95 -3.93 -22.43
C GLY A 157 17.40 -2.56 -21.96
N ILE A 158 16.79 -2.46 -20.79
CA ILE A 158 16.28 -1.20 -20.24
C ILE A 158 17.25 -0.63 -19.20
N ASP A 159 17.61 0.64 -19.31
CA ASP A 159 18.42 1.34 -18.30
C ASP A 159 17.53 1.76 -17.11
N VAL A 160 17.36 0.85 -16.15
CA VAL A 160 16.59 1.11 -14.93
C VAL A 160 17.44 1.90 -13.97
N ASP A 161 17.09 3.14 -13.77
CA ASP A 161 17.84 4.08 -12.94
C ASP A 161 17.46 3.91 -11.47
N GLN A 162 16.15 3.88 -11.16
CA GLN A 162 15.64 3.70 -9.80
C GLN A 162 14.28 3.01 -9.75
N ILE A 163 14.04 2.27 -8.68
CA ILE A 163 12.75 1.69 -8.30
C ILE A 163 12.44 2.17 -6.88
N ILE A 164 11.51 3.10 -6.78
CA ILE A 164 11.06 3.70 -5.53
C ILE A 164 9.77 2.98 -5.13
N THR A 165 9.80 2.26 -3.99
CA THR A 165 8.64 1.52 -3.49
C THR A 165 8.08 2.17 -2.24
N LEU A 166 6.74 2.29 -2.17
CA LEU A 166 6.01 2.95 -1.10
C LEU A 166 5.11 1.91 -0.42
N GLY A 167 5.45 1.46 0.79
CA GLY A 167 4.67 0.49 1.55
C GLY A 167 4.45 -0.86 0.85
N THR A 168 5.39 -1.32 0.04
CA THR A 168 5.25 -2.55 -0.75
C THR A 168 5.36 -3.79 0.13
N PRO A 169 4.38 -4.72 0.09
CA PRO A 169 4.39 -5.94 0.88
C PRO A 169 5.27 -7.03 0.24
N PHE A 170 6.59 -6.87 0.24
CA PHE A 170 7.51 -7.85 -0.36
C PHE A 170 7.40 -9.25 0.24
N ARG A 171 7.03 -9.33 1.52
CA ARG A 171 6.78 -10.61 2.21
C ARG A 171 5.29 -10.84 2.47
N GLY A 172 4.41 -10.10 1.78
CA GLY A 172 2.96 -10.19 1.95
C GLY A 172 2.42 -9.44 3.16
N ALA A 173 1.11 -9.53 3.39
CA ALA A 173 0.40 -8.87 4.48
C ALA A 173 -0.64 -9.79 5.13
N ALA A 174 -0.67 -9.85 6.46
CA ALA A 174 -1.66 -10.63 7.20
C ALA A 174 -3.10 -10.19 6.92
N LYS A 175 -3.29 -8.94 6.48
CA LYS A 175 -4.58 -8.42 6.03
C LYS A 175 -5.16 -9.21 4.85
N ALA A 176 -4.33 -9.65 3.89
CA ALA A 176 -4.78 -10.49 2.78
C ALA A 176 -5.26 -11.86 3.28
N LEU A 177 -4.56 -12.47 4.23
CA LEU A 177 -5.00 -13.71 4.87
C LEU A 177 -6.33 -13.53 5.59
N ASN A 178 -6.48 -12.42 6.33
CA ASN A 178 -7.74 -12.10 7.02
C ASN A 178 -8.91 -11.99 6.04
N VAL A 179 -8.73 -11.31 4.91
CA VAL A 179 -9.75 -11.17 3.86
C VAL A 179 -10.15 -12.53 3.28
N LEU A 180 -9.17 -13.37 2.94
CA LEU A 180 -9.45 -14.67 2.34
C LEU A 180 -10.18 -15.62 3.30
N VAL A 181 -9.81 -15.63 4.57
CA VAL A 181 -10.36 -16.58 5.55
C VAL A 181 -11.61 -16.03 6.23
N ASN A 182 -11.52 -14.82 6.80
CA ASN A 182 -12.57 -14.26 7.66
C ASN A 182 -13.54 -13.33 6.90
N GLY A 183 -13.21 -12.97 5.65
CA GLY A 183 -14.01 -12.03 4.86
C GLY A 183 -13.52 -10.58 4.98
N MET A 184 -14.19 -9.73 4.20
CA MET A 184 -13.82 -8.31 4.10
C MET A 184 -14.60 -7.46 5.09
N ARG A 185 -13.88 -6.49 5.67
CA ARG A 185 -14.47 -5.42 6.48
C ARG A 185 -13.92 -4.07 6.05
N ILE A 186 -14.75 -3.04 6.15
CA ILE A 186 -14.38 -1.64 5.89
C ILE A 186 -14.75 -0.84 7.14
N GLY A 187 -13.75 -0.52 7.96
CA GLY A 187 -13.99 0.02 9.28
C GLY A 187 -14.88 -0.95 10.10
N PRO A 188 -15.95 -0.46 10.72
CA PRO A 188 -16.85 -1.29 11.52
C PRO A 188 -17.83 -2.14 10.67
N PHE A 189 -17.83 -1.99 9.33
CA PHE A 189 -18.83 -2.62 8.45
C PHE A 189 -18.32 -3.89 7.80
N ASP A 190 -19.16 -4.93 7.81
CA ASP A 190 -18.95 -6.11 6.99
C ASP A 190 -19.29 -5.79 5.52
N VAL A 191 -18.43 -6.23 4.62
CA VAL A 191 -18.69 -6.17 3.19
C VAL A 191 -19.62 -7.33 2.80
N PRO A 192 -20.60 -7.15 1.89
CA PRO A 192 -21.46 -8.24 1.45
C PRO A 192 -20.67 -9.49 1.06
N GLN A 193 -21.14 -10.65 1.50
CA GLN A 193 -20.45 -11.93 1.31
C GLN A 193 -20.12 -12.18 -0.18
N ALA A 194 -21.04 -11.86 -1.08
CA ALA A 194 -20.85 -12.05 -2.51
C ALA A 194 -19.67 -11.23 -3.08
N VAL A 195 -19.44 -10.01 -2.56
CA VAL A 195 -18.23 -9.20 -2.92
C VAL A 195 -16.98 -9.87 -2.39
N THR A 196 -17.01 -10.34 -1.13
CA THR A 196 -15.90 -11.09 -0.53
C THR A 196 -15.58 -12.33 -1.35
N ASP A 197 -16.58 -13.08 -1.79
CA ASP A 197 -16.40 -14.31 -2.58
C ASP A 197 -15.77 -14.00 -3.94
N THR A 198 -16.15 -12.89 -4.58
CA THR A 198 -15.51 -12.43 -5.81
C THR A 198 -14.03 -12.10 -5.59
N VAL A 199 -13.71 -11.35 -4.53
CA VAL A 199 -12.30 -11.00 -4.19
C VAL A 199 -11.46 -12.25 -3.89
N ARG A 200 -12.04 -13.28 -3.30
CA ARG A 200 -11.40 -14.59 -3.06
C ARG A 200 -10.98 -15.33 -4.34
N THR A 201 -11.48 -14.91 -5.49
CA THR A 201 -11.09 -15.49 -6.79
C THR A 201 -9.87 -14.82 -7.41
N TRP A 202 -9.48 -13.61 -6.95
CA TRP A 202 -8.40 -12.84 -7.55
C TRP A 202 -7.01 -13.44 -7.23
N ASP A 203 -6.21 -13.67 -8.27
CA ASP A 203 -4.86 -14.19 -8.11
C ASP A 203 -3.96 -13.22 -7.31
N SER A 204 -4.14 -11.91 -7.52
CA SER A 204 -3.38 -10.87 -6.81
C SER A 204 -3.51 -10.93 -5.30
N VAL A 205 -4.67 -11.34 -4.77
CA VAL A 205 -4.86 -11.45 -3.32
C VAL A 205 -4.04 -12.59 -2.73
N PHE A 206 -3.81 -13.67 -3.51
CA PHE A 206 -2.91 -14.74 -3.13
C PHE A 206 -1.45 -14.31 -3.18
N ASP A 207 -1.07 -13.47 -4.16
CA ASP A 207 0.29 -12.90 -4.24
C ASP A 207 0.59 -11.97 -3.04
N LEU A 208 -0.45 -11.41 -2.41
CA LEU A 208 -0.35 -10.58 -1.22
C LEU A 208 -0.41 -11.38 0.10
N LEU A 209 -0.57 -12.72 0.07
CA LEU A 209 -0.56 -13.53 1.29
C LEU A 209 0.77 -13.42 2.03
N PRO A 210 0.78 -13.59 3.36
CA PRO A 210 2.02 -13.70 4.11
C PRO A 210 2.92 -14.82 3.60
N HIS A 211 4.12 -14.46 3.17
CA HIS A 211 5.17 -15.41 2.77
C HIS A 211 6.14 -15.73 3.93
N TYR A 212 5.73 -15.44 5.14
CA TYR A 212 6.39 -15.74 6.41
C TYR A 212 5.48 -16.61 7.29
N GLN A 213 6.02 -17.13 8.36
CA GLN A 213 5.29 -17.96 9.33
C GLN A 213 4.36 -17.09 10.18
N VAL A 214 3.24 -16.70 9.60
CA VAL A 214 2.26 -15.77 10.18
C VAL A 214 1.41 -16.35 11.31
N VAL A 215 1.21 -17.68 11.32
CA VAL A 215 0.31 -18.33 12.29
C VAL A 215 1.12 -18.89 13.45
N ASP A 216 0.98 -18.26 14.60
CA ASP A 216 1.58 -18.74 15.84
C ASP A 216 0.88 -20.04 16.32
N GLY A 217 1.65 -21.03 16.66
CA GLY A 217 1.18 -22.30 17.19
C GLY A 217 1.92 -22.68 18.46
N ASN A 218 1.36 -23.61 19.24
CA ASN A 218 1.96 -24.03 20.52
C ASN A 218 3.34 -24.68 20.33
N THR A 219 3.53 -25.43 19.25
CA THR A 219 4.77 -26.18 18.97
C THR A 219 5.61 -25.53 17.86
N ARG A 220 4.98 -24.95 16.85
CA ARG A 220 5.65 -24.27 15.72
C ARG A 220 4.75 -23.23 15.08
N CYS A 221 5.36 -22.21 14.49
CA CYS A 221 4.67 -21.27 13.60
C CYS A 221 4.43 -21.92 12.22
N ARG A 222 3.44 -21.44 11.48
CA ARG A 222 3.01 -21.99 10.18
C ARG A 222 2.86 -20.90 9.13
N TYR A 223 3.08 -21.32 7.90
CA TYR A 223 2.72 -20.53 6.72
C TYR A 223 1.22 -20.62 6.42
N PRO A 224 0.61 -19.69 5.66
CA PRO A 224 -0.80 -19.78 5.27
C PRO A 224 -1.19 -21.09 4.59
N TYR A 225 -0.36 -21.64 3.71
CA TYR A 225 -0.63 -22.89 2.99
C TYR A 225 -0.62 -24.14 3.89
N GLU A 226 -0.22 -24.03 5.15
CA GLU A 226 -0.24 -25.10 6.15
C GLU A 226 -1.48 -25.05 7.06
N LEU A 227 -2.40 -24.09 6.80
CA LEU A 227 -3.64 -24.00 7.57
C LEU A 227 -4.55 -25.21 7.30
N PRO A 228 -5.24 -25.71 8.34
CA PRO A 228 -6.25 -26.75 8.18
C PRO A 228 -7.35 -26.36 7.17
N SER A 229 -7.81 -27.32 6.37
CA SER A 229 -8.86 -27.11 5.37
C SER A 229 -10.18 -26.62 5.97
N GLY A 230 -10.50 -27.00 7.21
CA GLY A 230 -11.67 -26.49 7.92
C GLY A 230 -11.65 -24.98 8.17
N ILE A 231 -10.47 -24.40 8.33
CA ILE A 231 -10.28 -22.95 8.51
C ILE A 231 -10.39 -22.21 7.16
N THR A 232 -9.91 -22.82 6.10
CA THR A 232 -9.82 -22.21 4.77
C THR A 232 -10.95 -22.64 3.82
N SER A 233 -12.00 -23.27 4.37
CA SER A 233 -13.10 -23.88 3.61
C SER A 233 -13.86 -22.90 2.70
N ALA A 234 -13.85 -21.62 3.04
CA ALA A 234 -14.48 -20.57 2.23
C ALA A 234 -13.75 -20.31 0.88
N VAL A 235 -12.56 -20.88 0.68
CA VAL A 235 -11.74 -20.66 -0.53
C VAL A 235 -11.32 -21.99 -1.12
N ALA A 236 -11.93 -22.35 -2.24
CA ALA A 236 -11.61 -23.60 -2.94
C ALA A 236 -10.13 -23.64 -3.35
N GLY A 237 -9.45 -24.74 -3.00
CA GLY A 237 -8.04 -24.96 -3.35
C GLY A 237 -7.06 -24.03 -2.63
N PHE A 238 -7.44 -23.40 -1.53
CA PHE A 238 -6.64 -22.41 -0.79
C PHE A 238 -5.18 -22.85 -0.61
N ALA A 239 -4.93 -24.03 -0.05
CA ALA A 239 -3.58 -24.49 0.26
C ALA A 239 -2.69 -24.58 -0.99
N GLY A 240 -3.23 -25.05 -2.12
CA GLY A 240 -2.52 -25.12 -3.39
C GLY A 240 -2.18 -23.73 -3.94
N LYS A 241 -3.15 -22.81 -3.97
CA LYS A 241 -2.97 -21.43 -4.43
C LYS A 241 -1.97 -20.68 -3.53
N ALA A 242 -2.12 -20.79 -2.21
CA ALA A 242 -1.22 -20.15 -1.25
C ALA A 242 0.21 -20.70 -1.33
N ARG A 243 0.39 -21.99 -1.59
CA ARG A 243 1.71 -22.61 -1.80
C ARG A 243 2.34 -22.12 -3.09
N LYS A 244 1.57 -22.00 -4.19
CA LYS A 244 2.06 -21.45 -5.46
C LYS A 244 2.53 -20.01 -5.26
N ALA A 245 1.72 -19.15 -4.65
CA ALA A 245 2.08 -17.77 -4.38
C ALA A 245 3.35 -17.65 -3.52
N TYR A 246 3.50 -18.49 -2.49
CA TYR A 246 4.73 -18.58 -1.70
C TYR A 246 5.94 -18.94 -2.57
N GLN A 247 5.83 -19.93 -3.45
CA GLN A 247 6.94 -20.36 -4.31
C GLN A 247 7.35 -19.27 -5.30
N GLU A 248 6.37 -18.56 -5.88
CA GLU A 248 6.65 -17.43 -6.79
C GLU A 248 7.28 -16.25 -6.05
N ASN A 249 6.87 -15.95 -4.83
CA ASN A 249 7.53 -14.94 -4.01
C ASN A 249 9.00 -15.32 -3.70
N GLN A 250 9.27 -16.58 -3.31
CA GLN A 250 10.64 -17.05 -3.10
C GLN A 250 11.49 -16.97 -4.38
N ARG A 251 10.90 -17.30 -5.54
CA ARG A 251 11.54 -17.15 -6.85
C ARG A 251 11.89 -15.69 -7.13
N LEU A 252 10.97 -14.76 -6.84
CA LEU A 252 11.20 -13.33 -7.01
C LEU A 252 12.38 -12.86 -6.14
N HIS A 253 12.34 -13.13 -4.83
CA HIS A 253 13.41 -12.70 -3.91
C HIS A 253 14.78 -13.22 -4.33
N LYS A 254 14.86 -14.50 -4.71
CA LYS A 254 16.11 -15.10 -5.22
C LYS A 254 16.59 -14.42 -6.51
N ALA A 255 15.67 -14.13 -7.44
CA ALA A 255 16.02 -13.47 -8.71
C ALA A 255 16.52 -12.04 -8.48
N LEU A 256 15.91 -11.29 -7.55
CA LEU A 256 16.34 -9.95 -7.18
C LEU A 256 17.77 -9.96 -6.64
N VAL A 257 18.08 -10.86 -5.71
CA VAL A 257 19.42 -10.98 -5.12
C VAL A 257 20.45 -11.34 -6.18
N ASN A 258 20.15 -12.32 -7.03
CA ASN A 258 21.04 -12.73 -8.12
C ASN A 258 21.29 -11.58 -9.09
N LYS A 259 20.25 -10.87 -9.52
CA LYS A 259 20.39 -9.76 -10.47
C LYS A 259 21.22 -8.61 -9.94
N VAL A 260 21.10 -8.28 -8.64
CA VAL A 260 21.98 -7.29 -8.00
C VAL A 260 23.41 -7.78 -7.96
N ALA A 261 23.63 -9.05 -7.62
CA ALA A 261 24.97 -9.62 -7.57
C ALA A 261 25.65 -9.64 -8.96
N GLU A 262 24.91 -9.98 -10.01
CA GLU A 262 25.39 -10.04 -11.39
C GLU A 262 25.63 -8.64 -11.99
N SER A 263 24.72 -7.71 -11.76
CA SER A 263 24.80 -6.36 -12.35
C SER A 263 25.67 -5.39 -11.56
N GLY A 264 25.96 -5.68 -10.29
CA GLY A 264 26.60 -4.76 -9.37
C GLY A 264 25.75 -3.51 -9.04
N ARG A 265 24.48 -3.47 -9.48
CA ARG A 265 23.56 -2.34 -9.29
C ARG A 265 22.34 -2.78 -8.52
N ASN A 266 21.98 -2.00 -7.51
CA ASN A 266 20.71 -2.15 -6.81
C ASN A 266 19.88 -0.88 -7.03
N PRO A 267 18.79 -0.92 -7.83
CA PRO A 267 18.00 0.26 -8.13
C PRO A 267 16.99 0.62 -7.03
N PHE A 268 16.78 -0.24 -6.02
CA PHE A 268 15.72 -0.05 -5.04
C PHE A 268 16.00 1.05 -4.03
N THR A 269 14.98 1.86 -3.76
CA THR A 269 14.84 2.70 -2.57
C THR A 269 13.46 2.44 -1.97
N VAL A 270 13.43 2.07 -0.70
CA VAL A 270 12.22 1.58 -0.03
C VAL A 270 11.72 2.63 0.96
N TYR A 271 10.52 3.09 0.74
CA TYR A 271 9.77 3.91 1.67
C TYR A 271 8.82 3.05 2.49
N TYR A 272 8.89 3.16 3.79
CA TYR A 272 8.11 2.39 4.74
C TYR A 272 7.63 3.24 5.92
N SER A 273 6.60 2.78 6.59
CA SER A 273 6.17 3.32 7.87
C SER A 273 6.24 2.24 8.95
N GLN A 274 6.54 2.63 10.16
CA GLN A 274 6.62 1.73 11.32
C GLN A 274 5.68 2.15 12.44
N GLY A 275 5.05 3.33 12.27
CA GLY A 275 4.37 4.00 13.37
C GLY A 275 3.02 3.41 13.75
N HIS A 276 2.38 2.60 12.91
CA HIS A 276 0.97 2.25 13.09
C HIS A 276 0.78 0.79 13.49
N PRO A 277 -0.15 0.50 14.45
CA PRO A 277 -0.54 -0.87 14.77
C PRO A 277 -1.05 -1.60 13.53
N THR A 278 -0.36 -2.67 13.14
CA THR A 278 -0.58 -3.36 11.86
C THR A 278 -0.82 -4.84 12.08
N LEU A 279 -1.77 -5.43 11.34
CA LEU A 279 -1.99 -6.88 11.33
C LEU A 279 -0.74 -7.58 10.82
N GLY A 280 -0.09 -8.40 11.63
CA GLY A 280 1.15 -9.08 11.27
C GLY A 280 1.21 -10.54 11.70
N CYS A 281 0.38 -10.97 12.64
CA CYS A 281 0.34 -12.33 13.15
C CYS A 281 -1.07 -12.91 13.16
N ALA A 282 -1.17 -14.23 13.34
CA ALA A 282 -2.43 -14.92 13.47
C ALA A 282 -2.31 -16.08 14.47
N SER A 283 -3.42 -16.55 14.99
CA SER A 283 -3.53 -17.74 15.82
C SER A 283 -4.81 -18.50 15.52
N ILE A 284 -4.83 -19.79 15.84
CA ILE A 284 -6.04 -20.61 15.74
C ILE A 284 -6.68 -20.65 17.11
N GLY A 285 -7.92 -20.21 17.21
CA GLY A 285 -8.67 -20.20 18.47
C GLY A 285 -8.83 -21.60 19.05
N ALA A 286 -8.46 -21.77 20.33
CA ALA A 286 -8.39 -23.08 20.99
C ALA A 286 -9.74 -23.83 21.00
N HIS A 287 -10.87 -23.13 20.99
CA HIS A 287 -12.21 -23.71 21.09
C HIS A 287 -13.09 -23.48 19.86
N SER A 288 -12.74 -22.50 19.00
CA SER A 288 -13.60 -22.11 17.88
C SER A 288 -13.12 -22.64 16.53
N ASN A 289 -11.90 -23.19 16.46
CA ASN A 289 -11.24 -23.56 15.20
C ASN A 289 -11.27 -22.42 14.15
N GLN A 290 -11.30 -21.16 14.62
CA GLN A 290 -11.30 -19.95 13.79
C GLN A 290 -9.92 -19.34 13.75
N LEU A 291 -9.57 -18.73 12.63
CA LEU A 291 -8.35 -17.93 12.49
C LEU A 291 -8.58 -16.54 13.09
N VAL A 292 -7.79 -16.20 14.08
CA VAL A 292 -7.74 -14.85 14.66
C VAL A 292 -6.50 -14.18 14.14
N VAL A 293 -6.67 -13.13 13.31
CA VAL A 293 -5.58 -12.31 12.83
C VAL A 293 -5.45 -11.08 13.73
N ALA A 294 -4.24 -10.80 14.18
CA ALA A 294 -3.98 -9.80 15.22
C ALA A 294 -2.89 -8.81 14.78
N LYS A 295 -2.90 -7.64 15.43
CA LYS A 295 -1.83 -6.64 15.34
C LYS A 295 -0.56 -7.15 16.03
N GLY A 296 0.60 -6.71 15.56
CA GLY A 296 1.92 -7.11 16.07
C GLY A 296 2.58 -8.19 15.21
N ASN A 297 3.80 -8.55 15.60
CA ASN A 297 4.61 -9.52 14.87
C ASN A 297 4.30 -10.97 15.29
N PRO A 298 4.45 -11.96 14.39
CA PRO A 298 4.51 -13.34 14.78
C PRO A 298 5.81 -13.61 15.56
N ARG A 299 5.81 -14.64 16.40
CA ARG A 299 6.97 -15.00 17.25
C ARG A 299 8.27 -15.25 16.48
N ALA A 300 8.15 -15.57 15.19
CA ALA A 300 9.31 -15.83 14.33
C ALA A 300 10.02 -14.54 13.85
N ILE A 301 9.41 -13.38 14.09
CA ILE A 301 9.94 -12.06 13.67
C ILE A 301 10.39 -11.28 14.91
N ASP A 302 11.57 -10.69 14.84
CA ASP A 302 12.12 -9.88 15.93
C ASP A 302 11.21 -8.71 16.29
N ALA A 303 11.08 -8.43 17.59
CA ALA A 303 10.22 -7.36 18.10
C ALA A 303 10.63 -5.95 17.64
N SER A 304 11.90 -5.73 17.29
CA SER A 304 12.37 -4.44 16.75
C SER A 304 11.75 -4.06 15.40
N TRP A 305 11.13 -5.03 14.72
CA TRP A 305 10.40 -4.83 13.46
C TRP A 305 8.90 -4.63 13.65
N ASP A 306 8.45 -4.39 14.88
CA ASP A 306 7.03 -4.24 15.18
C ASP A 306 6.41 -3.00 14.56
N GLY A 307 5.09 -3.07 14.31
CA GLY A 307 4.33 -2.05 13.64
C GLY A 307 4.41 -2.10 12.12
N GLY A 308 3.91 -1.06 11.50
CA GLY A 308 3.87 -0.91 10.05
C GLY A 308 3.16 0.38 9.65
N ASP A 309 2.51 0.38 8.49
CA ASP A 309 1.76 1.51 7.97
C ASP A 309 0.22 1.40 8.18
N GLY A 310 -0.20 0.46 9.03
CA GLY A 310 -1.61 0.12 9.28
C GLY A 310 -2.17 -0.95 8.33
N THR A 311 -1.42 -1.32 7.29
CA THR A 311 -1.79 -2.36 6.30
C THR A 311 -0.69 -3.38 6.12
N VAL A 312 0.53 -2.93 5.90
CA VAL A 312 1.71 -3.76 5.65
C VAL A 312 2.65 -3.67 6.85
N PRO A 313 3.02 -4.80 7.48
CA PRO A 313 4.01 -4.80 8.55
C PRO A 313 5.37 -4.28 8.05
N MET A 314 6.10 -3.55 8.88
CA MET A 314 7.38 -2.96 8.51
C MET A 314 8.35 -4.01 7.94
N PHE A 315 8.52 -5.15 8.60
CA PHE A 315 9.43 -6.21 8.14
C PHE A 315 9.07 -6.75 6.75
N SER A 316 7.81 -6.62 6.33
CA SER A 316 7.35 -7.04 5.00
C SER A 316 7.71 -6.04 3.91
N THR A 317 7.94 -4.77 4.27
CA THR A 317 8.26 -3.74 3.27
C THR A 317 9.73 -3.72 2.84
N ILE A 318 10.60 -4.42 3.56
CA ILE A 318 12.03 -4.45 3.29
C ILE A 318 12.38 -5.76 2.58
N PRO A 319 12.67 -5.76 1.27
CA PRO A 319 13.09 -6.96 0.56
C PRO A 319 14.53 -7.34 0.90
N ASP A 320 14.85 -8.64 0.79
CA ASP A 320 16.17 -9.21 1.11
C ASP A 320 17.31 -8.45 0.43
N VAL A 321 17.09 -7.97 -0.77
CA VAL A 321 18.07 -7.26 -1.61
C VAL A 321 18.53 -5.92 -1.03
N VAL A 322 17.78 -5.32 -0.10
CA VAL A 322 18.15 -4.08 0.59
C VAL A 322 18.21 -4.24 2.11
N GLU A 323 17.92 -5.42 2.65
CA GLU A 323 17.80 -5.63 4.11
C GLU A 323 19.07 -5.22 4.86
N ARG A 324 20.25 -5.44 4.27
CA ARG A 324 21.56 -5.07 4.84
C ARG A 324 22.03 -3.67 4.44
N ASP A 325 21.34 -2.97 3.54
CA ASP A 325 21.69 -1.63 3.07
C ASP A 325 20.67 -0.59 3.56
N VAL A 326 20.78 -0.24 4.83
CA VAL A 326 19.89 0.75 5.49
C VAL A 326 19.94 2.13 4.83
N SER A 327 20.96 2.41 4.02
CA SER A 327 21.04 3.67 3.27
C SER A 327 19.95 3.80 2.20
N ARG A 328 19.27 2.69 1.87
CA ARG A 328 18.16 2.62 0.91
C ARG A 328 16.80 2.68 1.58
N TRP A 329 16.74 2.69 2.89
CA TRP A 329 15.50 2.75 3.64
C TRP A 329 15.12 4.20 3.91
N ARG A 330 13.84 4.50 3.73
CA ARG A 330 13.27 5.83 3.99
C ARG A 330 12.03 5.65 4.85
N ARG A 331 12.11 6.10 6.10
CA ARG A 331 10.98 6.04 7.01
C ARG A 331 10.05 7.22 6.79
N LEU A 332 8.77 6.94 6.74
CA LEU A 332 7.68 7.90 6.71
C LEU A 332 6.80 7.75 7.96
N ALA A 333 6.02 8.79 8.25
CA ALA A 333 5.09 8.77 9.37
C ALA A 333 3.67 8.36 8.97
N GLY A 334 3.34 8.49 7.69
CA GLY A 334 1.98 8.30 7.18
C GLY A 334 1.48 6.86 7.23
N LYS A 335 0.16 6.70 7.23
CA LYS A 335 -0.50 5.42 6.96
C LYS A 335 -0.35 5.03 5.51
N HIS A 336 -0.59 3.75 5.22
CA HIS A 336 -0.36 3.11 3.93
C HIS A 336 -0.81 3.94 2.72
N GLN A 337 -2.02 4.47 2.76
CA GLN A 337 -2.58 5.28 1.66
C GLN A 337 -2.01 6.69 1.61
N GLY A 338 -1.58 7.24 2.73
CA GLY A 338 -0.95 8.57 2.80
C GLY A 338 0.48 8.61 2.26
N LEU A 339 1.13 7.45 2.10
CA LEU A 339 2.51 7.39 1.59
C LEU A 339 2.64 7.99 0.18
N VAL A 340 1.58 7.99 -0.62
CA VAL A 340 1.56 8.57 -1.97
C VAL A 340 1.45 10.10 -1.98
N GLU A 341 1.15 10.73 -0.84
CA GLU A 341 1.06 12.19 -0.70
C GLU A 341 2.31 12.81 -0.06
N GLU A 342 3.28 11.99 0.29
CA GLU A 342 4.47 12.42 1.01
C GLU A 342 5.40 13.27 0.14
N LYS A 343 5.62 14.50 0.58
CA LYS A 343 6.44 15.49 -0.14
C LYS A 343 7.87 15.00 -0.39
N SER A 344 8.44 14.28 0.56
CA SER A 344 9.77 13.70 0.46
C SER A 344 9.94 12.73 -0.71
N VAL A 345 8.86 12.04 -1.10
CA VAL A 345 8.84 11.17 -2.29
C VAL A 345 8.97 11.99 -3.56
N PHE A 346 8.19 13.09 -3.68
CA PHE A 346 8.23 13.98 -4.85
C PHE A 346 9.59 14.66 -5.00
N GLU A 347 10.14 15.14 -3.89
CA GLU A 347 11.45 15.75 -3.85
C GLU A 347 12.55 14.75 -4.26
N HIS A 348 12.49 13.51 -3.76
CA HIS A 348 13.42 12.46 -4.13
C HIS A 348 13.38 12.17 -5.63
N VAL A 349 12.19 11.92 -6.21
CA VAL A 349 12.04 11.67 -7.65
C VAL A 349 12.61 12.82 -8.46
N SER A 350 12.31 14.07 -8.06
CA SER A 350 12.71 15.27 -8.77
C SER A 350 14.22 15.50 -8.72
N GLU A 351 14.82 15.40 -7.55
CA GLU A 351 16.26 15.59 -7.36
C GLU A 351 17.07 14.50 -8.05
N TYR A 352 16.64 13.24 -7.86
CA TYR A 352 17.32 12.11 -8.46
C TYR A 352 17.28 12.17 -9.99
N SER A 353 16.13 12.49 -10.55
CA SER A 353 15.95 12.62 -12.00
C SER A 353 16.87 13.69 -12.61
N ARG A 354 17.19 14.75 -11.83
CA ARG A 354 18.06 15.86 -12.28
C ARG A 354 19.55 15.60 -12.03
N THR A 355 19.90 15.00 -10.90
CA THR A 355 21.28 15.01 -10.38
C THR A 355 21.95 13.64 -10.34
N ARG A 356 21.22 12.55 -10.38
CA ARG A 356 21.68 11.16 -10.15
C ARG A 356 22.35 10.94 -8.79
N LEU A 357 22.30 11.89 -7.88
CA LEU A 357 22.84 11.69 -6.54
C LEU A 357 21.74 11.13 -5.64
N PRO A 358 22.00 10.00 -4.94
CA PRO A 358 21.05 9.50 -3.96
C PRO A 358 20.78 10.58 -2.90
N ALA A 359 19.53 10.71 -2.45
CA ALA A 359 19.16 11.67 -1.41
C ALA A 359 20.04 11.53 -0.13
N ALA A 360 20.56 10.33 0.15
CA ALA A 360 21.49 10.07 1.23
C ALA A 360 22.86 10.77 1.09
N ALA A 361 23.29 11.08 -0.13
CA ALA A 361 24.60 11.72 -0.37
C ALA A 361 24.62 13.20 0.03
N ARG A 362 23.48 13.80 0.32
CA ARG A 362 23.36 15.23 0.67
C ARG A 362 23.06 15.50 2.15
N GLY A 363 23.02 14.49 3.02
CA GLY A 363 22.84 14.69 4.47
C GLY A 363 21.54 15.39 4.88
N GLY A 364 20.51 15.35 4.07
CA GLY A 364 19.31 16.16 4.24
C GLY A 364 17.98 15.43 4.09
N GLY A 365 17.90 14.16 4.41
CA GLY A 365 16.60 13.61 4.77
C GLY A 365 16.22 14.17 6.13
N TYR A 366 15.19 14.99 6.25
CA TYR A 366 14.55 15.30 7.52
C TYR A 366 13.97 14.01 8.08
N GLU A 367 14.80 13.20 8.71
CA GLU A 367 14.29 12.15 9.56
C GLU A 367 13.73 12.84 10.80
N ALA A 368 12.43 12.84 10.93
CA ALA A 368 11.80 13.33 12.15
C ALA A 368 12.41 12.63 13.36
N SER A 369 12.65 13.38 14.42
CA SER A 369 13.16 12.84 15.68
C SER A 369 12.10 12.06 16.44
N ALA A 370 10.82 12.31 16.13
CA ALA A 370 9.65 11.68 16.73
C ALA A 370 8.52 11.53 15.71
N TYR A 371 7.64 10.57 15.94
CA TYR A 371 6.53 10.20 15.06
C TYR A 371 5.26 10.01 15.88
N LEU A 372 4.12 10.32 15.27
CA LEU A 372 2.80 10.04 15.84
C LEU A 372 2.30 8.68 15.34
N GLN A 373 2.01 7.78 16.25
CA GLN A 373 1.32 6.51 15.98
C GLN A 373 -0.18 6.70 16.20
N LEU A 374 -1.00 6.14 15.34
CA LEU A 374 -2.45 6.27 15.38
C LEU A 374 -3.13 4.90 15.26
N ASP A 375 -3.96 4.59 16.24
CA ASP A 375 -4.85 3.42 16.25
C ASP A 375 -6.29 3.89 16.03
N LEU A 376 -6.63 4.12 14.78
CA LEU A 376 -7.94 4.56 14.30
C LEU A 376 -8.18 3.96 12.92
N ASP A 377 -9.38 3.45 12.69
CA ASP A 377 -9.78 2.98 11.36
C ASP A 377 -9.92 4.16 10.37
N ASP A 378 -9.64 3.92 9.09
CA ASP A 378 -9.74 4.95 8.04
C ASP A 378 -11.21 5.32 7.71
N VAL A 379 -12.17 4.49 8.14
CA VAL A 379 -13.60 4.71 7.99
C VAL A 379 -14.26 4.59 9.35
N VAL A 380 -14.98 5.64 9.75
CA VAL A 380 -15.73 5.70 10.99
C VAL A 380 -17.22 6.00 10.72
N LEU A 381 -18.08 5.76 11.71
CA LEU A 381 -19.51 6.02 11.60
C LEU A 381 -19.79 7.53 11.63
N SER A 382 -20.60 8.03 10.69
CA SER A 382 -21.09 9.40 10.73
C SER A 382 -22.10 9.58 11.86
N GLY A 383 -22.10 10.77 12.48
CA GLY A 383 -23.01 11.10 13.57
C GLY A 383 -22.72 10.42 14.91
N VAL A 384 -21.62 9.64 15.00
CA VAL A 384 -21.20 8.92 16.22
C VAL A 384 -19.85 9.45 16.67
N GLU A 385 -19.71 9.69 17.97
CA GLU A 385 -18.42 9.96 18.57
C GLU A 385 -17.57 8.68 18.57
N THR A 386 -16.31 8.79 18.10
CA THR A 386 -15.43 7.63 17.97
C THR A 386 -14.17 7.83 18.81
N GLU A 387 -13.98 6.97 19.81
CA GLU A 387 -12.73 6.94 20.57
C GLU A 387 -11.61 6.32 19.74
N PHE A 388 -10.41 6.89 19.85
CA PHE A 388 -9.20 6.38 19.23
C PHE A 388 -7.98 6.64 20.09
N ARG A 389 -6.88 5.96 19.78
CA ARG A 389 -5.64 6.09 20.53
C ARG A 389 -4.52 6.61 19.64
N LEU A 390 -3.67 7.44 20.24
CA LEU A 390 -2.44 7.90 19.59
C LEU A 390 -1.26 7.83 20.56
N ARG A 391 -0.06 7.75 20.01
CA ARG A 391 1.18 7.68 20.80
C ARG A 391 2.29 8.41 20.05
N VAL A 392 3.15 9.10 20.77
CA VAL A 392 4.37 9.68 20.22
C VAL A 392 5.52 8.73 20.49
N VAL A 393 6.32 8.44 19.47
CA VAL A 393 7.48 7.55 19.59
C VAL A 393 8.72 8.18 18.95
N ASP A 394 9.91 7.79 19.47
CA ASP A 394 11.18 8.12 18.85
C ASP A 394 11.46 7.23 17.62
N LYS A 395 12.64 7.41 17.01
CA LYS A 395 13.11 6.60 15.88
C LYS A 395 13.25 5.12 16.19
N ALA A 396 13.48 4.77 17.44
CA ALA A 396 13.62 3.38 17.88
C ALA A 396 12.25 2.74 18.23
N GLY A 397 11.17 3.54 18.20
CA GLY A 397 9.83 3.07 18.58
C GLY A 397 9.52 3.20 20.07
N ASN A 398 10.42 3.79 20.86
CA ASN A 398 10.18 4.03 22.28
C ASN A 398 9.13 5.14 22.46
N ALA A 399 8.20 4.95 23.37
CA ALA A 399 7.21 5.98 23.69
C ALA A 399 7.90 7.23 24.23
N LEU A 400 7.51 8.37 23.70
CA LEU A 400 7.85 9.69 24.19
C LEU A 400 6.64 10.26 24.95
N ASP A 401 6.91 11.15 25.87
CA ASP A 401 5.91 11.75 26.75
C ASP A 401 5.85 13.28 26.56
N PRO A 402 5.24 13.75 25.46
CA PRO A 402 5.07 15.18 25.24
C PRO A 402 4.07 15.80 26.24
N GLU A 403 4.19 17.09 26.51
CA GLU A 403 3.28 17.80 27.43
C GLU A 403 1.84 17.80 26.92
N ASN A 404 1.64 17.90 25.61
CA ASN A 404 0.32 17.97 25.00
C ASN A 404 0.29 17.16 23.70
N VAL A 405 -0.79 16.41 23.52
CA VAL A 405 -1.12 15.68 22.31
C VAL A 405 -2.55 15.99 21.93
N GLY A 406 -2.81 16.27 20.66
CA GLY A 406 -4.14 16.60 20.20
C GLY A 406 -4.20 16.78 18.69
N GLY A 407 -5.23 17.45 18.20
CA GLY A 407 -5.39 17.64 16.78
C GLY A 407 -6.62 18.46 16.38
N ASN A 408 -6.91 18.39 15.10
CA ASN A 408 -8.08 19.00 14.48
C ASN A 408 -8.68 18.07 13.42
N VAL A 409 -9.99 17.95 13.38
CA VAL A 409 -10.73 17.23 12.34
C VAL A 409 -11.98 18.01 11.97
N GLY A 410 -12.20 18.28 10.68
CA GLY A 410 -13.36 19.00 10.20
C GLY A 410 -13.55 20.39 10.86
N GLY A 411 -12.47 21.06 11.29
CA GLY A 411 -12.51 22.34 12.01
C GLY A 411 -12.66 22.21 13.53
N HIS A 412 -12.91 21.02 14.07
CA HIS A 412 -13.05 20.76 15.50
C HIS A 412 -11.69 20.37 16.11
N ARG A 413 -11.25 21.14 17.11
CA ARG A 413 -10.06 20.82 17.90
C ARG A 413 -10.38 19.81 19.00
N PHE A 414 -9.44 18.92 19.26
CA PHE A 414 -9.47 18.01 20.39
C PHE A 414 -8.11 17.93 21.08
N VAL A 415 -8.12 17.57 22.34
CA VAL A 415 -6.93 17.26 23.14
C VAL A 415 -7.06 15.81 23.57
N ALA A 416 -5.96 15.06 23.50
CA ALA A 416 -5.93 13.69 23.96
C ALA A 416 -5.59 13.61 25.45
N GLU A 417 -6.19 12.66 26.15
CA GLU A 417 -5.92 12.36 27.55
C GLU A 417 -4.92 11.21 27.67
N ARG A 418 -3.98 11.34 28.59
CA ARG A 418 -2.95 10.32 28.79
C ARG A 418 -3.53 9.08 29.44
N SER A 419 -3.19 7.91 28.92
CA SER A 419 -3.48 6.59 29.47
C SER A 419 -2.25 5.98 30.16
N ASP A 420 -2.47 5.05 31.10
CA ASP A 420 -1.41 4.39 31.86
C ASP A 420 -0.51 3.47 31.02
N ASP A 421 -0.95 3.07 29.83
CA ASP A 421 -0.25 2.17 28.90
C ASP A 421 0.70 2.88 27.90
N GLY A 422 0.92 4.20 28.11
CA GLY A 422 1.75 5.02 27.23
C GLY A 422 1.07 5.47 25.93
N TRP A 423 -0.23 5.25 25.82
CA TRP A 423 -1.10 5.80 24.79
C TRP A 423 -1.82 7.04 25.29
N TRP A 424 -2.30 7.82 24.36
CA TRP A 424 -3.17 8.95 24.58
C TRP A 424 -4.53 8.63 23.98
N LEU A 425 -5.59 8.82 24.74
CA LEU A 425 -6.97 8.63 24.31
C LEU A 425 -7.54 9.94 23.79
N ALA A 426 -8.17 9.89 22.64
CA ALA A 426 -8.85 11.02 22.04
C ALA A 426 -10.21 10.61 21.49
N GLN A 427 -11.07 11.58 21.29
CA GLN A 427 -12.42 11.38 20.80
C GLN A 427 -12.65 12.24 19.56
N LEU A 428 -13.05 11.60 18.46
CA LEU A 428 -13.55 12.32 17.30
C LEU A 428 -14.95 12.85 17.60
N PRO A 429 -15.25 14.09 17.23
CA PRO A 429 -16.60 14.62 17.34
C PRO A 429 -17.53 13.88 16.37
N ARG A 430 -18.82 14.11 16.50
CA ARG A 430 -19.81 13.63 15.52
C ARG A 430 -19.56 14.33 14.19
N LEU A 431 -19.03 13.58 13.22
CA LEU A 431 -18.76 14.09 11.89
C LEU A 431 -19.93 13.77 10.95
N GLU A 432 -20.19 14.66 10.00
CA GLU A 432 -21.14 14.41 8.92
C GLU A 432 -20.58 13.39 7.92
N GLU A 433 -21.44 12.81 7.09
CA GLU A 433 -21.01 11.92 6.02
C GLU A 433 -20.09 12.69 5.05
N GLY A 434 -18.90 12.15 4.79
CA GLY A 434 -17.94 12.77 3.89
C GLY A 434 -16.51 12.38 4.18
N VAL A 435 -15.61 13.14 3.59
CA VAL A 435 -14.16 13.01 3.77
C VAL A 435 -13.67 14.15 4.62
N HIS A 436 -12.97 13.83 5.70
CA HIS A 436 -12.46 14.80 6.65
C HIS A 436 -10.95 14.68 6.80
N SER A 437 -10.25 15.81 6.85
CA SER A 437 -8.83 15.84 7.16
C SER A 437 -8.63 15.80 8.67
N LEU A 438 -7.93 14.80 9.15
CA LEU A 438 -7.46 14.70 10.53
C LEU A 438 -6.01 15.18 10.60
N MET A 439 -5.77 16.22 11.38
CA MET A 439 -4.44 16.74 11.66
C MET A 439 -4.09 16.46 13.10
N LEU A 440 -2.96 15.81 13.31
CA LEU A 440 -2.45 15.49 14.66
C LEU A 440 -1.24 16.37 14.97
N SER A 441 -1.09 16.70 16.26
CA SER A 441 0.03 17.48 16.76
C SER A 441 0.43 17.04 18.17
N ALA A 442 1.71 17.14 18.46
CA ALA A 442 2.24 16.94 19.81
C ALA A 442 3.35 17.96 20.09
N THR A 443 3.47 18.40 21.35
CA THR A 443 4.51 19.35 21.75
C THR A 443 5.91 18.76 21.50
N GLY A 444 6.77 19.53 20.83
CA GLY A 444 8.14 19.11 20.52
C GLY A 444 8.26 18.10 19.36
N VAL A 445 7.16 17.74 18.71
CA VAL A 445 7.16 16.90 17.52
C VAL A 445 7.05 17.80 16.28
N PRO A 446 8.07 17.85 15.42
CA PRO A 446 8.08 18.78 14.29
C PRO A 446 7.09 18.39 13.17
N ASN A 447 6.61 17.16 13.16
CA ASN A 447 5.72 16.65 12.13
C ASN A 447 4.27 16.57 12.65
N VAL A 448 3.37 17.01 11.80
CA VAL A 448 1.93 16.83 11.95
C VAL A 448 1.50 15.81 10.91
N ASP A 449 1.03 14.66 11.38
CA ASP A 449 0.46 13.66 10.48
C ASP A 449 -0.89 14.12 9.98
N ARG A 450 -1.05 14.12 8.67
CA ARG A 450 -2.31 14.44 8.02
C ARG A 450 -2.96 13.18 7.50
N LEU A 451 -4.12 12.85 8.04
CA LEU A 451 -4.93 11.71 7.65
C LEU A 451 -6.25 12.19 7.06
N VAL A 452 -6.78 11.44 6.14
CA VAL A 452 -8.11 11.66 5.58
C VAL A 452 -9.04 10.61 6.17
N LEU A 453 -10.04 11.05 6.93
CA LEU A 453 -11.08 10.20 7.47
C LEU A 453 -12.31 10.25 6.58
N LYS A 454 -12.93 9.11 6.38
CA LYS A 454 -14.22 9.00 5.74
C LYS A 454 -15.26 8.54 6.75
N THR A 455 -16.30 9.31 6.91
CA THR A 455 -17.46 8.94 7.70
C THR A 455 -18.55 8.37 6.79
N ARG A 456 -19.34 7.44 7.29
CA ARG A 456 -20.48 6.84 6.60
C ARG A 456 -21.67 6.72 7.54
N VAL A 457 -22.86 6.93 7.01
CA VAL A 457 -24.11 6.63 7.73
C VAL A 457 -24.19 5.12 7.96
N GLY A 458 -24.41 4.69 9.18
CA GLY A 458 -24.72 3.30 9.49
C GLY A 458 -25.94 2.87 8.67
N ALA A 459 -25.86 1.72 8.01
CA ALA A 459 -27.09 1.12 7.49
C ALA A 459 -28.00 0.87 8.68
N ALA A 460 -29.20 1.47 8.67
CA ALA A 460 -30.23 1.13 9.62
C ALA A 460 -30.43 -0.38 9.56
N SER A 461 -30.29 -1.03 10.72
CA SER A 461 -30.48 -2.47 10.93
C SER A 461 -31.88 -2.93 10.52
#